data_62211ec13d4ede0b1698267b11cb471a
#
_entry.id   62211ec13d4ede0b1698267b11cb471a
#
_cell.length_a   1.000
_cell.length_b   1.000
_cell.length_c   1.000
_cell.angle_alpha   90.00
_cell.angle_beta   90.00
_cell.angle_gamma   90.00
#
_symmetry.space_group_name_H-M   'P 1'
#
loop_
_entity.id
_entity.type
_entity.pdbx_description
1 polymer ?
#
loop_
_entity_poly.entity_id
_entity_poly.type
_entity_poly.pdbx_seq_one_letter_code
_entity_poly.pdbx_strand_id
1 'polypeptide(L)'
;MHTFFKGLGGVCLGALTGAGLGAALFFAAEVVLPKQADASPAHTVAKTLKHEPMLSARKTILEANRHLIANGWSPAPEKMPTPEERRLSSVALESLSSCSVTGVGFCRFDYRRDLQRLSVVTVPSEPGRPSVGRVDRWW
;
A
#
# COMPACT_ATOMS: atom_id res chain seq x y z
N MET A 1 17.31 -35.66 13.70
CA MET A 1 16.56 -36.48 12.74
C MET A 1 16.38 -35.69 11.48
N HIS A 2 17.12 -36.12 10.45
CA HIS A 2 17.14 -35.50 9.10
C HIS A 2 15.95 -35.98 8.28
N THR A 3 15.34 -35.10 7.50
CA THR A 3 14.66 -35.51 6.29
C THR A 3 14.85 -34.46 5.19
N PHE A 4 15.72 -34.82 4.28
CA PHE A 4 15.94 -34.24 2.97
C PHE A 4 14.74 -34.59 2.05
N PHE A 5 14.15 -33.61 1.36
CA PHE A 5 13.35 -33.88 0.19
C PHE A 5 14.03 -33.28 -1.03
N LYS A 6 14.62 -34.19 -1.81
CA LYS A 6 15.14 -33.99 -3.17
C LYS A 6 14.02 -34.39 -4.13
N GLY A 7 13.59 -33.50 -5.00
CA GLY A 7 12.61 -33.75 -6.07
C GLY A 7 13.15 -33.25 -7.40
N LEU A 8 13.65 -34.19 -8.19
CA LEU A 8 13.96 -34.18 -9.63
C LEU A 8 12.79 -33.60 -10.44
N GLY A 9 13.01 -32.76 -11.47
CA GLY A 9 13.44 -33.23 -12.80
C GLY A 9 12.23 -33.26 -13.73
N GLY A 10 12.18 -32.37 -14.71
CA GLY A 10 11.17 -32.36 -15.76
C GLY A 10 11.60 -31.50 -16.94
N VAL A 11 12.51 -32.03 -17.75
CA VAL A 11 12.90 -31.46 -19.06
C VAL A 11 11.91 -32.00 -20.09
N CYS A 12 11.13 -31.15 -20.75
CA CYS A 12 10.39 -31.49 -21.97
C CYS A 12 11.00 -30.74 -23.15
N LEU A 13 11.89 -31.41 -23.87
CA LEU A 13 12.23 -31.07 -25.26
C LEU A 13 11.06 -31.52 -26.16
N GLY A 14 10.51 -30.58 -26.91
CA GLY A 14 9.59 -30.82 -28.00
C GLY A 14 10.04 -30.10 -29.26
N ALA A 15 10.87 -30.75 -30.05
CA ALA A 15 11.20 -30.33 -31.43
C ALA A 15 10.15 -30.88 -32.37
N LEU A 16 9.50 -30.05 -33.15
CA LEU A 16 8.76 -30.46 -34.35
C LEU A 16 9.09 -29.50 -35.49
N THR A 17 9.93 -30.00 -36.37
CA THR A 17 10.20 -29.50 -37.72
C THR A 17 8.99 -29.81 -38.62
N GLY A 18 8.40 -28.77 -39.21
CA GLY A 18 7.38 -28.88 -40.23
C GLY A 18 7.71 -27.96 -41.40
N ALA A 19 8.38 -28.51 -42.42
CA ALA A 19 8.56 -27.87 -43.70
C ALA A 19 7.28 -28.01 -44.52
N GLY A 20 6.64 -26.91 -44.87
CA GLY A 20 5.49 -26.85 -45.77
C GLY A 20 5.70 -25.79 -46.82
N LEU A 21 6.13 -26.24 -48.02
CA LEU A 21 6.09 -25.45 -49.25
C LEU A 21 4.63 -25.28 -49.69
N GLY A 22 4.13 -24.03 -49.67
CA GLY A 22 2.80 -23.69 -50.13
C GLY A 22 2.84 -22.47 -51.04
N ALA A 23 2.43 -22.65 -52.28
CA ALA A 23 2.50 -21.76 -53.43
C ALA A 23 1.88 -20.38 -53.20
N ALA A 24 2.54 -19.39 -53.80
CA ALA A 24 2.10 -18.00 -53.88
C ALA A 24 0.83 -17.86 -54.74
N LEU A 25 -0.19 -17.25 -54.20
CA LEU A 25 -1.25 -16.60 -54.93
C LEU A 25 -1.30 -15.15 -54.50
N PHE A 26 -0.78 -14.26 -55.37
CA PHE A 26 -0.91 -12.81 -55.23
C PHE A 26 -2.36 -12.43 -55.47
N PHE A 27 -3.12 -12.16 -54.43
CA PHE A 27 -4.33 -11.36 -54.51
C PHE A 27 -3.95 -9.95 -54.14
N ALA A 28 -3.96 -9.05 -55.12
CA ALA A 28 -3.93 -7.63 -54.92
C ALA A 28 -5.25 -7.22 -54.23
N ALA A 29 -5.23 -7.06 -52.92
CA ALA A 29 -6.30 -6.43 -52.19
C ALA A 29 -5.98 -4.95 -52.13
N GLU A 30 -6.78 -4.14 -52.76
CA GLU A 30 -6.79 -2.69 -52.61
C GLU A 30 -6.99 -2.38 -51.13
N VAL A 31 -5.93 -1.81 -50.55
CA VAL A 31 -5.99 -1.29 -49.17
C VAL A 31 -6.81 0.00 -49.23
N VAL A 32 -8.10 -0.12 -49.00
CA VAL A 32 -8.94 1.03 -48.62
C VAL A 32 -8.48 1.47 -47.22
N LEU A 33 -7.68 2.52 -47.17
CA LEU A 33 -7.36 3.20 -45.91
C LEU A 33 -8.66 3.69 -45.26
N PRO A 34 -9.00 3.23 -44.05
CA PRO A 34 -10.03 3.88 -43.30
C PRO A 34 -9.52 5.29 -42.92
N LYS A 35 -10.23 6.29 -43.40
CA LYS A 35 -10.09 7.70 -43.01
C LYS A 35 -10.06 7.75 -41.49
N GLN A 36 -8.87 8.08 -40.94
CA GLN A 36 -8.73 8.35 -39.51
C GLN A 36 -9.71 9.46 -39.14
N ALA A 37 -10.79 9.08 -38.47
CA ALA A 37 -11.61 10.01 -37.75
C ALA A 37 -10.73 10.58 -36.64
N ASP A 38 -10.59 11.88 -36.61
CA ASP A 38 -9.96 12.64 -35.53
C ASP A 38 -10.55 12.21 -34.21
N ALA A 39 -9.87 11.29 -33.54
CA ALA A 39 -10.11 11.01 -32.16
C ALA A 39 -9.55 12.19 -31.38
N SER A 40 -10.40 13.18 -31.15
CA SER A 40 -10.18 14.20 -30.15
C SER A 40 -9.67 13.53 -28.88
N PRO A 41 -8.54 13.94 -28.30
CA PRO A 41 -8.09 13.38 -27.05
C PRO A 41 -9.19 13.62 -26.03
N ALA A 42 -9.90 12.56 -25.66
CA ALA A 42 -10.75 12.58 -24.49
C ALA A 42 -9.86 13.07 -23.34
N HIS A 43 -10.04 14.32 -22.96
CA HIS A 43 -9.55 14.82 -21.70
C HIS A 43 -10.13 13.90 -20.64
N THR A 44 -9.37 12.87 -20.30
CA THR A 44 -9.57 12.16 -19.04
C THR A 44 -9.34 13.21 -17.98
N VAL A 45 -10.43 13.86 -17.60
CA VAL A 45 -10.49 14.65 -16.39
C VAL A 45 -10.06 13.68 -15.31
N ALA A 46 -8.78 13.72 -14.99
CA ALA A 46 -8.29 13.11 -13.78
C ALA A 46 -9.16 13.72 -12.69
N LYS A 47 -10.17 12.96 -12.27
CA LYS A 47 -10.99 13.28 -11.11
C LYS A 47 -9.98 13.40 -9.99
N THR A 48 -9.57 14.64 -9.73
CA THR A 48 -8.79 14.97 -8.55
C THR A 48 -9.65 14.44 -7.42
N LEU A 49 -9.33 13.24 -6.97
CA LEU A 49 -9.90 12.68 -5.76
C LEU A 49 -9.57 13.74 -4.72
N LYS A 50 -10.55 14.58 -4.45
CA LYS A 50 -10.53 15.49 -3.32
C LYS A 50 -10.16 14.60 -2.16
N HIS A 51 -8.92 14.68 -1.74
CA HIS A 51 -8.42 13.95 -0.60
C HIS A 51 -9.19 14.51 0.59
N GLU A 52 -10.38 13.97 0.82
CA GLU A 52 -11.06 14.22 2.08
C GLU A 52 -10.04 13.85 3.16
N PRO A 53 -9.80 14.72 4.13
CA PRO A 53 -8.80 14.44 5.15
C PRO A 53 -9.21 13.15 5.83
N MET A 54 -8.56 12.05 5.45
CA MET A 54 -8.77 10.71 5.99
C MET A 54 -8.63 10.70 7.51
N LEU A 55 -7.96 11.70 8.01
CA LEU A 55 -7.71 11.92 9.42
C LEU A 55 -8.18 13.31 9.80
N SER A 56 -8.78 13.44 10.96
CA SER A 56 -9.03 14.73 11.60
C SER A 56 -8.28 14.80 12.91
N ALA A 57 -7.69 15.97 13.14
CA ALA A 57 -7.08 16.29 14.42
C ALA A 57 -8.09 16.08 15.56
N ARG A 58 -7.59 15.66 16.72
CA ARG A 58 -8.34 15.38 17.95
C ARG A 58 -9.11 14.04 17.98
N LYS A 59 -9.28 13.30 16.88
CA LYS A 59 -9.74 11.90 16.96
C LYS A 59 -8.74 11.06 17.74
N THR A 60 -9.22 10.07 18.44
CA THR A 60 -8.33 9.11 19.10
C THR A 60 -7.59 8.28 18.06
N ILE A 61 -6.42 7.79 18.41
CA ILE A 61 -5.67 6.88 17.52
C ILE A 61 -6.45 5.60 17.20
N LEU A 62 -7.32 5.13 18.10
CA LEU A 62 -8.16 3.97 17.87
C LEU A 62 -9.19 4.23 16.77
N GLU A 63 -9.81 5.42 16.76
CA GLU A 63 -10.74 5.82 15.70
C GLU A 63 -10.02 6.02 14.37
N ALA A 64 -8.86 6.68 14.40
CA ALA A 64 -8.01 6.89 13.24
C ALA A 64 -7.56 5.54 12.64
N ASN A 65 -7.10 4.60 13.46
CA ASN A 65 -6.68 3.26 13.04
C ASN A 65 -7.82 2.51 12.36
N ARG A 66 -9.01 2.46 12.97
CA ARG A 66 -10.18 1.81 12.35
C ARG A 66 -10.50 2.39 10.98
N HIS A 67 -10.46 3.70 10.87
CA HIS A 67 -10.73 4.39 9.60
C HIS A 67 -9.66 4.09 8.55
N LEU A 68 -8.38 4.11 8.92
CA LEU A 68 -7.27 3.80 8.02
C LEU A 68 -7.34 2.36 7.51
N ILE A 69 -7.54 1.38 8.40
CA ILE A 69 -7.67 -0.04 8.01
C ILE A 69 -8.86 -0.23 7.05
N ALA A 70 -10.01 0.38 7.34
CA ALA A 70 -11.19 0.33 6.47
C ALA A 70 -10.94 0.94 5.07
N ASN A 71 -9.96 1.82 4.94
CA ASN A 71 -9.56 2.44 3.67
C ASN A 71 -8.30 1.78 3.04
N GLY A 72 -7.98 0.56 3.42
CA GLY A 72 -6.91 -0.24 2.82
C GLY A 72 -5.50 0.07 3.29
N TRP A 73 -5.34 0.86 4.35
CA TRP A 73 -4.06 1.05 4.99
C TRP A 73 -3.73 -0.15 5.89
N SER A 74 -2.47 -0.55 5.93
CA SER A 74 -1.97 -1.63 6.78
C SER A 74 -0.94 -1.09 7.77
N PRO A 75 -0.86 -1.63 8.98
CA PRO A 75 0.21 -1.32 9.92
C PRO A 75 1.59 -1.56 9.29
N ALA A 76 2.50 -0.60 9.44
CA ALA A 76 3.86 -0.69 8.92
C ALA A 76 4.84 0.07 9.81
N PRO A 77 5.01 -0.36 11.07
CA PRO A 77 5.88 0.32 12.01
C PRO A 77 7.31 0.37 11.49
N GLU A 78 8.00 1.48 11.69
CA GLU A 78 9.38 1.66 11.26
C GLU A 78 10.33 0.82 12.13
N LYS A 79 9.98 0.64 13.40
CA LYS A 79 10.69 -0.22 14.34
C LYS A 79 9.71 -0.90 15.29
N MET A 80 10.14 -1.99 15.90
CA MET A 80 9.36 -2.61 16.99
C MET A 80 9.40 -1.72 18.23
N PRO A 81 8.23 -1.33 18.77
CA PRO A 81 8.19 -0.51 19.98
C PRO A 81 8.63 -1.31 21.19
N THR A 82 9.31 -0.63 22.10
CA THR A 82 9.72 -1.19 23.39
C THR A 82 8.51 -1.43 24.30
N PRO A 83 8.63 -2.24 25.35
CA PRO A 83 7.56 -2.40 26.35
C PRO A 83 7.12 -1.08 26.99
N GLU A 84 8.07 -0.17 27.20
CA GLU A 84 7.79 1.16 27.75
C GLU A 84 6.98 2.02 26.76
N GLU A 85 7.34 2.04 25.48
CA GLU A 85 6.61 2.77 24.45
C GLU A 85 5.17 2.22 24.29
N ARG A 86 4.98 0.89 24.41
CA ARG A 86 3.64 0.27 24.41
C ARG A 86 2.82 0.73 25.62
N ARG A 87 3.43 0.80 26.79
CA ARG A 87 2.77 1.28 28.00
C ARG A 87 2.35 2.75 27.86
N LEU A 88 3.24 3.60 27.34
CA LEU A 88 2.98 5.02 27.12
C LEU A 88 1.84 5.29 26.14
N SER A 89 1.78 4.52 25.05
CA SER A 89 0.72 4.67 24.04
C SER A 89 -0.67 4.27 24.56
N SER A 90 -0.74 3.46 25.61
CA SER A 90 -1.97 2.86 26.17
C SER A 90 -2.85 2.14 25.14
N VAL A 91 -2.27 1.68 24.02
CA VAL A 91 -2.97 0.94 22.96
C VAL A 91 -2.10 -0.20 22.44
N ALA A 92 -2.74 -1.30 22.06
CA ALA A 92 -2.09 -2.47 21.47
C ALA A 92 -2.22 -2.45 19.94
N LEU A 93 -1.76 -1.36 19.29
CA LEU A 93 -1.79 -1.25 17.84
C LEU A 93 -0.46 -1.68 17.23
N GLU A 94 -0.53 -2.53 16.21
CA GLU A 94 0.64 -3.00 15.45
C GLU A 94 1.35 -1.88 14.70
N SER A 95 0.65 -0.78 14.42
CA SER A 95 1.18 0.40 13.74
C SER A 95 2.07 1.27 14.63
N LEU A 96 2.12 1.02 15.93
CA LEU A 96 2.96 1.80 16.85
C LEU A 96 4.45 1.63 16.51
N SER A 97 5.12 2.73 16.18
CA SER A 97 6.56 2.75 15.92
C SER A 97 7.38 3.23 17.11
N SER A 98 6.93 4.28 17.76
CA SER A 98 7.68 4.86 18.89
C SER A 98 6.81 5.80 19.74
N CYS A 99 7.23 5.98 20.99
CA CYS A 99 6.74 7.06 21.85
C CYS A 99 7.92 7.82 22.45
N SER A 100 7.77 9.14 22.59
CA SER A 100 8.71 9.95 23.33
C SER A 100 8.48 9.74 24.83
N VAL A 101 9.53 9.39 25.55
CA VAL A 101 9.51 9.28 27.02
C VAL A 101 9.72 10.61 27.71
N THR A 102 10.00 11.67 26.94
CA THR A 102 10.30 13.01 27.45
C THR A 102 9.27 14.02 26.94
N GLY A 103 9.08 15.09 27.68
CA GLY A 103 8.15 16.16 27.31
C GLY A 103 6.68 15.73 27.34
N VAL A 104 5.95 16.05 26.27
CA VAL A 104 4.48 15.82 26.19
C VAL A 104 4.10 14.35 26.02
N GLY A 105 5.05 13.50 25.61
CA GLY A 105 4.76 12.07 25.39
C GLY A 105 4.11 11.76 24.04
N PHE A 106 4.61 12.32 22.95
CA PHE A 106 4.14 12.03 21.61
C PHE A 106 4.36 10.55 21.25
N CYS A 107 3.35 9.92 20.61
CA CYS A 107 3.51 8.61 19.98
C CYS A 107 3.34 8.71 18.47
N ARG A 108 4.12 7.90 17.74
CA ARG A 108 4.07 7.80 16.28
C ARG A 108 3.57 6.42 15.88
N PHE A 109 2.64 6.43 14.94
CA PHE A 109 2.04 5.24 14.33
C PHE A 109 2.24 5.30 12.82
N ASP A 110 2.75 4.22 12.23
CA ASP A 110 3.07 4.18 10.81
C ASP A 110 2.20 3.16 10.07
N TYR A 111 1.77 3.56 8.91
CA TYR A 111 0.92 2.79 8.01
C TYR A 111 1.48 2.83 6.59
N ARG A 112 1.07 1.87 5.79
CA ARG A 112 1.32 1.85 4.34
C ARG A 112 0.08 1.44 3.57
N ARG A 113 -0.02 1.94 2.36
CA ARG A 113 -1.00 1.49 1.35
C ARG A 113 -0.31 1.58 -0.01
N ASP A 114 -0.14 0.44 -0.67
CA ASP A 114 0.66 0.33 -1.90
C ASP A 114 2.07 0.91 -1.71
N LEU A 115 2.43 1.93 -2.47
CA LEU A 115 3.70 2.65 -2.38
C LEU A 115 3.66 3.87 -1.44
N GLN A 116 2.50 4.16 -0.87
CA GLN A 116 2.32 5.30 0.04
C GLN A 116 2.65 4.91 1.48
N ARG A 117 3.26 5.82 2.19
CA ARG A 117 3.47 5.73 3.64
C ARG A 117 2.74 6.87 4.32
N LEU A 118 2.26 6.62 5.52
CA LEU A 118 1.56 7.59 6.34
C LEU A 118 2.04 7.45 7.77
N SER A 119 2.56 8.52 8.32
CA SER A 119 2.92 8.62 9.73
C SER A 119 1.88 9.47 10.46
N VAL A 120 1.34 8.96 11.54
CA VAL A 120 0.37 9.65 12.40
C VAL A 120 1.02 9.90 13.75
N VAL A 121 1.08 11.15 14.16
CA VAL A 121 1.57 11.54 15.49
C VAL A 121 0.41 11.91 16.39
N THR A 122 0.48 11.43 17.61
CA THR A 122 -0.53 11.70 18.64
C THR A 122 0.06 12.37 19.85
N VAL A 123 -0.76 13.17 20.51
CA VAL A 123 -0.51 13.68 21.86
C VAL A 123 -1.35 12.88 22.85
N PRO A 124 -0.85 12.62 24.08
CA PRO A 124 -1.65 11.96 25.10
C PRO A 124 -2.91 12.76 25.43
N SER A 125 -4.00 12.09 25.71
CA SER A 125 -5.24 12.75 26.15
C SER A 125 -5.08 13.34 27.57
N GLU A 126 -4.21 12.74 28.37
CA GLU A 126 -3.85 13.18 29.71
C GLU A 126 -2.33 13.44 29.77
N PRO A 127 -1.89 14.70 29.77
CA PRO A 127 -0.46 15.02 29.83
C PRO A 127 0.22 14.42 31.07
N GLY A 128 1.40 13.83 30.84
CA GLY A 128 2.19 13.22 31.92
C GLY A 128 1.68 11.85 32.41
N ARG A 129 0.65 11.29 31.79
CA ARG A 129 0.13 9.94 32.09
C ARG A 129 -0.03 9.11 30.84
N PRO A 130 0.18 7.78 30.91
CA PRO A 130 -0.19 6.88 29.84
C PRO A 130 -1.68 7.00 29.53
N SER A 131 -2.00 7.37 28.30
CA SER A 131 -3.39 7.57 27.87
C SER A 131 -3.52 7.39 26.37
N VAL A 132 -4.72 7.02 25.91
CA VAL A 132 -4.98 6.91 24.48
C VAL A 132 -4.73 8.24 23.80
N GLY A 133 -3.79 8.26 22.85
CA GLY A 133 -3.40 9.50 22.17
C GLY A 133 -4.48 10.02 21.23
N ARG A 134 -4.52 11.34 21.08
CA ARG A 134 -5.32 12.05 20.07
C ARG A 134 -4.43 12.47 18.91
N VAL A 135 -4.93 12.33 17.69
CA VAL A 135 -4.22 12.75 16.48
C VAL A 135 -3.91 14.24 16.54
N ASP A 136 -2.63 14.55 16.41
CA ASP A 136 -2.09 15.91 16.35
C ASP A 136 -1.77 16.29 14.90
N ARG A 137 -0.95 15.47 14.23
CA ARG A 137 -0.53 15.68 12.83
C ARG A 137 -0.22 14.38 12.12
N TRP A 138 -0.13 14.45 10.78
CA TRP A 138 0.22 13.33 9.93
C TRP A 138 0.88 13.82 8.61
N TRP A 139 1.67 12.96 7.98
CA TRP A 139 2.36 13.20 6.68
C TRP A 139 2.63 11.91 5.93
#